data_b9d7b490889eb972c98d64495dd30cf5
#
_entry.id   b9d7b490889eb972c98d64495dd30cf5
#
_cell.length_a   1.000
_cell.length_b   1.000
_cell.length_c   1.000
_cell.angle_alpha   90.00
_cell.angle_beta   90.00
_cell.angle_gamma   90.00
#
_symmetry.space_group_name_H-M   'P 1'
#
loop_
_entity.id
_entity.type
_entity.pdbx_description
1 polymer ?
#
loop_
_entity_poly.entity_id
_entity_poly.type
_entity_poly.pdbx_seq_one_letter_code
_entity_poly.pdbx_strand_id
1 'polypeptide(L)'
;MIKLRKEKYTNMKQILPLIWITVLLAFPSKKDFSKAFIQVASNGNPAVVSIVSEKVIEQRYHQFFSPFGDQFPQGESRGHSLGSGVIIDSDEGYIITNNHVIEDAEEIKVIMFDKREMKATIVATDPPSDLAVIKVDPGGLYTVDLGNSDKLSVGEWVVAIGSPFGLHLNHTVTAGIVSAVGRSSVISRNNFEDFIQHDAAINPGN
;
A
#
# COMPACT_ATOMS: atom_id res chain seq x y z
N MET A 1 63.55 24.75 22.07
CA MET A 1 62.62 24.63 20.93
C MET A 1 61.83 23.29 20.94
N ILE A 2 61.48 22.76 22.14
CA ILE A 2 60.77 21.45 22.25
C ILE A 2 59.48 21.57 23.10
N LYS A 3 59.18 22.72 23.69
CA LYS A 3 58.04 22.90 24.58
C LYS A 3 56.67 23.15 23.86
N LEU A 4 56.68 23.63 22.64
CA LEU A 4 55.45 23.99 21.89
C LEU A 4 54.74 22.81 21.23
N ARG A 5 55.39 21.63 21.14
CA ARG A 5 54.82 20.47 20.46
C ARG A 5 53.95 19.56 21.36
N LYS A 6 54.11 19.69 22.68
CA LYS A 6 53.33 18.88 23.66
C LYS A 6 51.93 19.41 23.94
N GLU A 7 51.72 20.70 23.84
CA GLU A 7 50.38 21.28 24.15
C GLU A 7 49.35 21.04 23.04
N LYS A 8 49.82 20.95 21.77
CA LYS A 8 48.92 20.65 20.63
C LYS A 8 48.30 19.25 20.67
N TYR A 9 49.04 18.27 21.24
CA TYR A 9 48.57 16.88 21.33
C TYR A 9 47.67 16.62 22.53
N THR A 10 47.75 17.43 23.55
CA THR A 10 46.91 17.28 24.77
C THR A 10 45.48 17.72 24.51
N ASN A 11 45.29 18.78 23.72
CA ASN A 11 43.95 19.26 23.34
C ASN A 11 43.25 18.33 22.35
N MET A 12 43.97 17.65 21.46
CA MET A 12 43.39 16.74 20.49
C MET A 12 42.88 15.44 21.12
N LYS A 13 43.47 14.98 22.23
CA LYS A 13 42.99 13.80 22.97
C LYS A 13 41.74 14.07 23.79
N GLN A 14 41.44 15.31 24.14
CA GLN A 14 40.23 15.70 24.89
C GLN A 14 39.05 16.01 23.99
N ILE A 15 39.29 16.37 22.71
CA ILE A 15 38.23 16.66 21.73
C ILE A 15 37.68 15.36 21.11
N LEU A 16 38.52 14.33 20.95
CA LEU A 16 38.12 13.06 20.36
C LEU A 16 36.96 12.35 21.09
N PRO A 17 36.96 12.20 22.43
CA PRO A 17 35.84 11.60 23.13
C PRO A 17 34.56 12.45 23.10
N LEU A 18 34.68 13.79 23.00
CA LEU A 18 33.51 14.67 22.88
C LEU A 18 32.79 14.49 21.54
N ILE A 19 33.55 14.29 20.44
CA ILE A 19 32.98 14.03 19.12
C ILE A 19 32.29 12.65 19.08
N TRP A 20 32.85 11.65 19.72
CA TRP A 20 32.22 10.33 19.83
C TRP A 20 30.94 10.34 20.67
N ILE A 21 30.87 11.12 21.72
CA ILE A 21 29.67 11.27 22.55
C ILE A 21 28.57 12.02 21.77
N THR A 22 28.90 13.05 21.01
CA THR A 22 27.91 13.78 20.19
C THR A 22 27.38 12.95 19.04
N VAL A 23 28.18 12.10 18.41
CA VAL A 23 27.72 11.16 17.37
C VAL A 23 26.80 10.09 17.95
N LEU A 24 27.06 9.60 19.18
CA LEU A 24 26.20 8.61 19.83
C LEU A 24 24.83 9.17 20.21
N LEU A 25 24.73 10.48 20.46
CA LEU A 25 23.47 11.18 20.77
C LEU A 25 22.67 11.58 19.53
N ALA A 26 23.25 11.48 18.34
CA ALA A 26 22.61 11.84 17.08
C ALA A 26 21.74 10.72 16.48
N PHE A 27 21.82 9.51 16.98
CA PHE A 27 20.95 8.42 16.53
C PHE A 27 19.64 8.43 17.30
N PRO A 28 18.48 8.33 16.60
CA PRO A 28 17.20 8.22 17.28
C PRO A 28 17.21 6.98 18.19
N SER A 29 16.64 7.11 19.38
CA SER A 29 16.52 5.97 20.28
C SER A 29 15.67 4.88 19.62
N LYS A 30 15.89 3.62 19.98
CA LYS A 30 15.07 2.48 19.52
C LYS A 30 13.57 2.73 19.74
N LYS A 31 13.23 3.44 20.81
CA LYS A 31 11.84 3.81 21.15
C LYS A 31 11.28 4.88 20.21
N ASP A 32 12.09 5.86 19.81
CA ASP A 32 11.63 6.93 18.91
C ASP A 32 11.47 6.41 17.48
N PHE A 33 12.34 5.50 17.06
CA PHE A 33 12.22 4.81 15.79
C PHE A 33 10.90 4.02 15.69
N SER A 34 10.56 3.21 16.69
CA SER A 34 9.30 2.46 16.71
C SER A 34 8.07 3.36 16.73
N LYS A 35 8.14 4.51 17.44
CA LYS A 35 7.04 5.48 17.49
C LYS A 35 6.68 6.04 16.11
N ALA A 36 7.66 6.28 15.24
CA ALA A 36 7.41 6.79 13.89
C ALA A 36 6.51 5.83 13.11
N PHE A 37 6.80 4.52 13.11
CA PHE A 37 5.97 3.52 12.44
C PHE A 37 4.58 3.38 13.06
N ILE A 38 4.50 3.39 14.40
CA ILE A 38 3.22 3.36 15.11
C ILE A 38 2.36 4.55 14.72
N GLN A 39 2.93 5.74 14.64
CA GLN A 39 2.22 6.96 14.26
C GLN A 39 1.75 6.92 12.82
N VAL A 40 2.61 6.51 11.87
CA VAL A 40 2.24 6.35 10.46
C VAL A 40 1.10 5.34 10.32
N ALA A 41 1.20 4.17 10.97
CA ALA A 41 0.16 3.15 10.94
C ALA A 41 -1.16 3.65 11.55
N SER A 42 -1.12 4.34 12.69
CA SER A 42 -2.34 4.86 13.35
C SER A 42 -3.03 5.95 12.54
N ASN A 43 -2.28 6.76 11.80
CA ASN A 43 -2.83 7.81 10.94
C ASN A 43 -3.30 7.28 9.59
N GLY A 44 -2.60 6.28 9.04
CA GLY A 44 -2.89 5.74 7.71
C GLY A 44 -4.01 4.70 7.69
N ASN A 45 -4.06 3.81 8.70
CA ASN A 45 -5.06 2.73 8.74
C ASN A 45 -6.51 3.19 8.56
N PRO A 46 -6.99 4.30 9.15
CA PRO A 46 -8.38 4.73 8.99
C PRO A 46 -8.76 5.12 7.56
N ALA A 47 -7.78 5.49 6.73
CA ALA A 47 -7.99 5.85 5.34
C ALA A 47 -7.86 4.65 4.37
N VAL A 48 -7.35 3.51 4.83
CA VAL A 48 -7.24 2.29 4.02
C VAL A 48 -8.47 1.43 4.23
N VAL A 49 -9.02 0.92 3.14
CA VAL A 49 -10.23 0.10 3.11
C VAL A 49 -9.98 -1.23 2.43
N SER A 50 -10.79 -2.24 2.80
CA SER A 50 -10.86 -3.50 2.07
C SER A 50 -11.97 -3.42 1.02
N ILE A 51 -11.71 -3.90 -0.17
CA ILE A 51 -12.67 -3.93 -1.28
C ILE A 51 -13.00 -5.38 -1.59
N VAL A 52 -14.29 -5.67 -1.64
CA VAL A 52 -14.83 -6.95 -2.08
C VAL A 52 -15.69 -6.69 -3.30
N SER A 53 -15.32 -7.23 -4.44
CA SER A 53 -16.11 -7.15 -5.66
C SER A 53 -16.69 -8.52 -6.00
N GLU A 54 -17.97 -8.56 -6.28
CA GLU A 54 -18.67 -9.76 -6.73
C GLU A 54 -18.73 -9.77 -8.26
N LYS A 55 -18.30 -10.88 -8.87
CA LYS A 55 -18.30 -11.09 -10.32
C LYS A 55 -19.13 -12.32 -10.65
N VAL A 56 -19.96 -12.25 -11.68
CA VAL A 56 -20.57 -13.44 -12.24
C VAL A 56 -19.57 -14.13 -13.16
N ILE A 57 -19.13 -15.29 -12.75
CA ILE A 57 -18.30 -16.13 -13.62
C ILE A 57 -19.27 -16.96 -14.44
N GLU A 58 -19.50 -16.56 -15.71
CA GLU A 58 -20.08 -17.47 -16.67
C GLU A 58 -19.13 -18.65 -16.84
N GLN A 59 -19.46 -19.77 -16.24
CA GLN A 59 -18.77 -21.03 -16.53
C GLN A 59 -19.08 -21.41 -17.97
N ARG A 60 -18.30 -20.90 -18.92
CA ARG A 60 -18.16 -21.51 -20.24
C ARG A 60 -17.44 -22.85 -20.01
N TYR A 61 -18.18 -23.85 -19.62
CA TYR A 61 -17.72 -25.23 -19.75
C TYR A 61 -17.43 -25.45 -21.25
N HIS A 62 -16.15 -25.57 -21.57
CA HIS A 62 -15.74 -26.15 -22.84
C HIS A 62 -16.42 -27.50 -22.95
N GLN A 63 -17.38 -27.57 -23.87
CA GLN A 63 -18.11 -28.74 -24.31
C GLN A 63 -17.15 -29.66 -25.07
N PHE A 64 -16.12 -30.16 -24.38
CA PHE A 64 -15.23 -31.17 -24.91
C PHE A 64 -15.29 -32.38 -23.98
N PHE A 65 -15.99 -33.42 -24.49
CA PHE A 65 -16.07 -34.77 -23.95
C PHE A 65 -16.80 -34.96 -22.62
N SER A 66 -18.11 -34.90 -22.64
CA SER A 66 -18.93 -35.75 -21.77
C SER A 66 -19.82 -36.66 -22.62
N PRO A 67 -19.55 -37.96 -22.69
CA PRO A 67 -20.43 -38.92 -23.39
C PRO A 67 -21.73 -39.23 -22.65
N PHE A 68 -21.90 -38.65 -21.42
CA PHE A 68 -23.11 -38.79 -20.62
C PHE A 68 -23.71 -37.41 -20.39
N GLY A 69 -24.78 -37.14 -21.16
CA GLY A 69 -25.46 -35.86 -21.21
C GLY A 69 -25.97 -35.33 -19.88
N ASP A 70 -26.07 -34.00 -19.84
CA ASP A 70 -27.06 -33.14 -19.19
C ASP A 70 -27.58 -33.52 -17.78
N GLN A 71 -26.71 -33.54 -16.78
CA GLN A 71 -27.19 -33.62 -15.37
C GLN A 71 -26.34 -32.79 -14.40
N PHE A 72 -25.69 -31.70 -14.82
CA PHE A 72 -25.16 -30.74 -13.85
C PHE A 72 -25.98 -29.46 -13.88
N PRO A 73 -26.42 -28.93 -12.72
CA PRO A 73 -27.15 -27.68 -12.65
C PRO A 73 -26.27 -26.57 -13.27
N GLN A 74 -26.79 -25.86 -14.26
CA GLN A 74 -26.22 -24.59 -14.72
C GLN A 74 -26.42 -23.59 -13.58
N GLY A 75 -25.42 -23.49 -12.71
CA GLY A 75 -25.38 -22.52 -11.64
C GLY A 75 -24.41 -21.40 -12.01
N GLU A 76 -24.87 -20.17 -11.98
CA GLU A 76 -23.97 -19.00 -11.98
C GLU A 76 -23.03 -19.16 -10.80
N SER A 77 -21.74 -19.29 -11.08
CA SER A 77 -20.71 -19.29 -10.05
C SER A 77 -20.32 -17.84 -9.78
N ARG A 78 -20.58 -17.35 -8.57
CA ARG A 78 -20.12 -16.03 -8.14
C ARG A 78 -18.67 -16.11 -7.69
N GLY A 79 -17.80 -15.36 -8.34
CA GLY A 79 -16.43 -15.16 -7.91
C GLY A 79 -16.32 -13.84 -7.12
N HIS A 80 -15.42 -13.84 -6.13
CA HIS A 80 -15.08 -12.62 -5.40
C HIS A 80 -13.64 -12.22 -5.73
N SER A 81 -13.43 -10.94 -6.04
CA SER A 81 -12.11 -10.33 -6.04
C SER A 81 -11.93 -9.53 -4.75
N LEU A 82 -10.75 -9.58 -4.18
CA LEU A 82 -10.39 -8.90 -2.95
C LEU A 82 -9.22 -7.97 -3.21
N GLY A 83 -9.26 -6.77 -2.65
CA GLY A 83 -8.19 -5.79 -2.77
C GLY A 83 -8.28 -4.72 -1.70
N SER A 84 -7.38 -3.76 -1.82
CA SER A 84 -7.31 -2.61 -0.94
C SER A 84 -7.64 -1.33 -1.72
N GLY A 85 -8.06 -0.30 -1.00
CA GLY A 85 -8.26 1.04 -1.53
C GLY A 85 -7.86 2.09 -0.51
N VAL A 86 -7.68 3.31 -0.98
CA VAL A 86 -7.32 4.47 -0.15
C VAL A 86 -8.35 5.58 -0.36
N ILE A 87 -8.92 6.08 0.74
CA ILE A 87 -9.85 7.22 0.71
C ILE A 87 -9.03 8.48 0.46
N ILE A 88 -9.32 9.17 -0.64
CA ILE A 88 -8.61 10.38 -1.08
C ILE A 88 -9.42 11.65 -0.89
N ASP A 89 -10.73 11.53 -0.73
CA ASP A 89 -11.64 12.64 -0.50
C ASP A 89 -12.76 12.19 0.44
N SER A 90 -12.80 12.77 1.63
CA SER A 90 -13.80 12.44 2.66
C SER A 90 -15.15 13.11 2.41
N ASP A 91 -15.17 14.24 1.71
CA ASP A 91 -16.38 15.04 1.49
C ASP A 91 -17.18 14.47 0.32
N GLU A 92 -16.50 13.97 -0.71
CA GLU A 92 -17.11 13.34 -1.87
C GLU A 92 -17.16 11.80 -1.76
N GLY A 93 -16.39 11.21 -0.85
CA GLY A 93 -16.32 9.75 -0.65
C GLY A 93 -15.53 9.01 -1.72
N TYR A 94 -14.52 9.64 -2.32
CA TYR A 94 -13.69 9.01 -3.35
C TYR A 94 -12.60 8.12 -2.76
N ILE A 95 -12.46 6.94 -3.38
CA ILE A 95 -11.49 5.92 -3.02
C ILE A 95 -10.72 5.53 -4.29
N ILE A 96 -9.39 5.55 -4.24
CA ILE A 96 -8.53 4.97 -5.28
C ILE A 96 -8.28 3.50 -4.98
N THR A 97 -8.34 2.67 -6.02
CA THR A 97 -8.00 1.25 -5.99
C THR A 97 -7.40 0.82 -7.33
N ASN A 98 -7.03 -0.45 -7.48
CA ASN A 98 -6.61 -1.01 -8.75
C ASN A 98 -7.82 -1.39 -9.63
N ASN A 99 -7.69 -1.19 -10.94
CA ASN A 99 -8.73 -1.52 -11.89
C ASN A 99 -9.07 -3.02 -11.86
N HIS A 100 -8.07 -3.90 -11.83
CA HIS A 100 -8.29 -5.36 -11.83
C HIS A 100 -9.12 -5.85 -10.62
N VAL A 101 -9.16 -5.08 -9.50
CA VAL A 101 -9.98 -5.42 -8.31
C VAL A 101 -11.46 -5.28 -8.61
N ILE A 102 -11.85 -4.26 -9.41
CA ILE A 102 -13.25 -3.92 -9.65
C ILE A 102 -13.72 -4.21 -11.09
N GLU A 103 -12.82 -4.63 -11.96
CA GLU A 103 -13.14 -4.99 -13.35
C GLU A 103 -14.20 -6.10 -13.39
N ASP A 104 -15.21 -5.93 -14.22
CA ASP A 104 -16.37 -6.82 -14.36
C ASP A 104 -17.17 -7.07 -13.06
N ALA A 105 -17.08 -6.20 -12.09
CA ALA A 105 -17.82 -6.31 -10.85
C ALA A 105 -19.30 -5.92 -11.04
N GLU A 106 -20.24 -6.77 -10.62
CA GLU A 106 -21.67 -6.43 -10.51
C GLU A 106 -21.97 -5.66 -9.26
N GLU A 107 -21.29 -5.98 -8.17
CA GLU A 107 -21.43 -5.30 -6.88
C GLU A 107 -20.06 -5.07 -6.26
N ILE A 108 -19.86 -3.88 -5.70
CA ILE A 108 -18.65 -3.48 -5.00
C ILE A 108 -19.03 -3.10 -3.57
N LYS A 109 -18.43 -3.81 -2.61
CA LYS A 109 -18.56 -3.55 -1.19
C LYS A 109 -17.23 -3.07 -0.65
N VAL A 110 -17.25 -1.98 0.12
CA VAL A 110 -16.10 -1.41 0.80
C VAL A 110 -16.27 -1.63 2.30
N ILE A 111 -15.23 -2.17 2.93
CA ILE A 111 -15.19 -2.40 4.38
C ILE A 111 -14.18 -1.45 4.97
N MET A 112 -14.66 -0.55 5.81
CA MET A 112 -13.87 0.48 6.48
C MET A 112 -13.04 -0.08 7.64
N PHE A 113 -12.10 0.72 8.13
CA PHE A 113 -11.29 0.37 9.31
C PHE A 113 -12.14 0.07 10.55
N ASP A 114 -13.22 0.82 10.76
CA ASP A 114 -14.18 0.64 11.85
C ASP A 114 -15.21 -0.49 11.62
N LYS A 115 -15.01 -1.30 10.56
CA LYS A 115 -15.87 -2.43 10.16
C LYS A 115 -17.22 -2.05 9.54
N ARG A 116 -17.52 -0.79 9.30
CA ARG A 116 -18.67 -0.41 8.51
C ARG A 116 -18.54 -0.97 7.10
N GLU A 117 -19.61 -1.54 6.57
CA GLU A 117 -19.70 -1.98 5.19
C GLU A 117 -20.50 -0.94 4.40
N MET A 118 -19.98 -0.54 3.26
CA MET A 118 -20.58 0.45 2.40
C MET A 118 -20.61 -0.05 0.96
N LYS A 119 -21.69 0.21 0.26
CA LYS A 119 -21.81 -0.05 -1.17
C LYS A 119 -21.07 1.05 -1.93
N ALA A 120 -20.32 0.66 -2.96
CA ALA A 120 -19.59 1.61 -3.79
C ALA A 120 -20.07 1.57 -5.25
N THR A 121 -19.88 2.69 -5.94
CA THR A 121 -20.12 2.83 -7.37
C THR A 121 -18.82 3.20 -8.08
N ILE A 122 -18.64 2.73 -9.31
CA ILE A 122 -17.49 3.07 -10.13
C ILE A 122 -17.66 4.50 -10.66
N VAL A 123 -16.62 5.34 -10.47
CA VAL A 123 -16.57 6.71 -10.98
C VAL A 123 -15.77 6.77 -12.27
N ALA A 124 -14.57 6.18 -12.25
CA ALA A 124 -13.65 6.15 -13.38
C ALA A 124 -12.72 4.95 -13.31
N THR A 125 -12.24 4.50 -14.46
CA THR A 125 -11.25 3.44 -14.59
C THR A 125 -10.20 3.83 -15.62
N ASP A 126 -8.97 3.40 -15.38
CA ASP A 126 -7.84 3.52 -16.30
C ASP A 126 -7.10 2.18 -16.36
N PRO A 127 -7.57 1.24 -17.22
CA PRO A 127 -6.95 -0.06 -17.35
C PRO A 127 -5.46 -0.04 -17.72
N PRO A 128 -4.95 0.90 -18.57
CA PRO A 128 -3.53 0.98 -18.88
C PRO A 128 -2.63 1.27 -17.69
N SER A 129 -3.10 1.99 -16.69
CA SER A 129 -2.36 2.26 -15.44
C SER A 129 -2.77 1.33 -14.29
N ASP A 130 -3.76 0.46 -14.51
CA ASP A 130 -4.40 -0.37 -13.49
C ASP A 130 -4.96 0.45 -12.31
N LEU A 131 -5.52 1.63 -12.59
CA LEU A 131 -6.13 2.49 -11.60
C LEU A 131 -7.65 2.58 -11.77
N ALA A 132 -8.35 2.75 -10.66
CA ALA A 132 -9.77 3.03 -10.64
C ALA A 132 -10.14 3.94 -9.46
N VAL A 133 -11.20 4.71 -9.66
CA VAL A 133 -11.84 5.52 -8.61
C VAL A 133 -13.24 4.99 -8.40
N ILE A 134 -13.55 4.66 -7.16
CA ILE A 134 -14.89 4.29 -6.72
C ILE A 134 -15.40 5.32 -5.71
N LYS A 135 -16.71 5.38 -5.53
CA LYS A 135 -17.37 6.32 -4.63
C LYS A 135 -18.27 5.57 -3.64
N VAL A 136 -18.19 5.97 -2.38
CA VAL A 136 -19.10 5.57 -1.31
C VAL A 136 -19.87 6.80 -0.80
N ASP A 137 -20.94 6.60 -0.03
CA ASP A 137 -21.63 7.70 0.64
C ASP A 137 -20.67 8.37 1.63
N PRO A 138 -20.54 9.71 1.61
CA PRO A 138 -19.67 10.43 2.53
C PRO A 138 -20.21 10.38 3.95
N GLY A 139 -19.34 10.41 4.94
CA GLY A 139 -19.70 10.48 6.36
C GLY A 139 -18.74 9.71 7.26
N GLY A 140 -18.02 10.43 8.11
CA GLY A 140 -17.06 9.85 9.04
C GLY A 140 -15.93 9.09 8.33
N LEU A 141 -15.49 9.61 7.18
CA LEU A 141 -14.36 9.08 6.42
C LEU A 141 -13.09 9.81 6.83
N TYR A 142 -11.96 9.09 6.74
CA TYR A 142 -10.63 9.63 6.98
C TYR A 142 -9.81 9.56 5.71
N THR A 143 -9.07 10.61 5.41
CA THR A 143 -8.16 10.68 4.25
C THR A 143 -6.72 10.74 4.71
N VAL A 144 -5.81 10.49 3.78
CA VAL A 144 -4.37 10.76 3.92
C VAL A 144 -3.96 11.83 2.94
N ASP A 145 -2.92 12.60 3.29
CA ASP A 145 -2.35 13.56 2.38
C ASP A 145 -1.63 12.84 1.24
N LEU A 146 -1.85 13.31 0.00
CA LEU A 146 -1.13 12.82 -1.16
C LEU A 146 0.29 13.39 -1.17
N GLY A 147 1.28 12.51 -1.19
CA GLY A 147 2.70 12.85 -1.30
C GLY A 147 3.11 13.21 -2.72
N ASN A 148 4.36 13.65 -2.87
CA ASN A 148 4.99 13.88 -4.16
C ASN A 148 6.07 12.82 -4.39
N SER A 149 5.78 11.84 -5.26
CA SER A 149 6.68 10.73 -5.58
C SER A 149 7.96 11.16 -6.31
N ASP A 150 7.95 12.31 -7.01
CA ASP A 150 9.14 12.85 -7.69
C ASP A 150 10.26 13.24 -6.72
N LYS A 151 9.92 13.42 -5.44
CA LYS A 151 10.87 13.77 -4.38
C LYS A 151 11.41 12.58 -3.61
N LEU A 152 10.94 11.38 -3.91
CA LEU A 152 11.38 10.18 -3.22
C LEU A 152 12.84 9.84 -3.57
N SER A 153 13.60 9.47 -2.55
CA SER A 153 14.98 9.03 -2.69
C SER A 153 15.13 7.55 -2.34
N VAL A 154 16.00 6.87 -3.06
CA VAL A 154 16.37 5.48 -2.72
C VAL A 154 16.95 5.43 -1.31
N GLY A 155 16.47 4.50 -0.49
CA GLY A 155 16.84 4.36 0.91
C GLY A 155 15.88 5.03 1.90
N GLU A 156 14.90 5.81 1.46
CA GLU A 156 13.86 6.36 2.34
C GLU A 156 12.95 5.24 2.87
N TRP A 157 12.54 5.37 4.13
CA TRP A 157 11.60 4.43 4.74
C TRP A 157 10.21 4.58 4.16
N VAL A 158 9.58 3.44 3.87
CA VAL A 158 8.19 3.34 3.43
C VAL A 158 7.41 2.37 4.30
N VAL A 159 6.12 2.61 4.41
CA VAL A 159 5.16 1.74 5.08
C VAL A 159 4.07 1.38 4.08
N ALA A 160 3.84 0.09 3.89
CA ALA A 160 2.73 -0.40 3.13
C ALA A 160 1.59 -0.82 4.07
N ILE A 161 0.38 -0.39 3.74
CA ILE A 161 -0.84 -0.70 4.50
C ILE A 161 -1.86 -1.25 3.51
N GLY A 162 -2.46 -2.40 3.84
CA GLY A 162 -3.45 -3.02 2.98
C GLY A 162 -4.20 -4.15 3.67
N SER A 163 -5.03 -4.86 2.91
CA SER A 163 -5.86 -5.96 3.38
C SER A 163 -5.58 -7.24 2.59
N PRO A 164 -4.39 -7.84 2.76
CA PRO A 164 -4.02 -9.05 2.05
C PRO A 164 -4.90 -10.23 2.46
N PHE A 165 -5.13 -11.15 1.51
CA PHE A 165 -5.84 -12.42 1.74
C PHE A 165 -7.26 -12.29 2.34
N GLY A 166 -7.93 -11.14 2.14
CA GLY A 166 -9.31 -10.91 2.52
C GLY A 166 -9.51 -10.43 3.96
N LEU A 167 -10.74 -10.55 4.44
CA LEU A 167 -11.24 -9.90 5.66
C LEU A 167 -10.55 -10.31 6.96
N HIS A 168 -9.78 -11.40 6.96
CA HIS A 168 -9.12 -11.92 8.17
C HIS A 168 -7.79 -11.21 8.48
N LEU A 169 -7.15 -10.60 7.47
CA LEU A 169 -5.86 -9.89 7.60
C LEU A 169 -5.98 -8.40 7.25
N ASN A 170 -7.14 -7.80 7.52
CA ASN A 170 -7.40 -6.39 7.25
C ASN A 170 -6.37 -5.49 7.97
N HIS A 171 -5.95 -4.43 7.26
CA HIS A 171 -5.04 -3.40 7.79
C HIS A 171 -3.68 -3.95 8.24
N THR A 172 -3.13 -4.88 7.45
CA THR A 172 -1.76 -5.34 7.64
C THR A 172 -0.79 -4.20 7.32
N VAL A 173 0.17 -4.00 8.22
CA VAL A 173 1.19 -2.96 8.10
C VAL A 173 2.55 -3.62 7.93
N THR A 174 3.27 -3.28 6.87
CA THR A 174 4.65 -3.70 6.64
C THR A 174 5.53 -2.49 6.41
N ALA A 175 6.83 -2.62 6.64
CA ALA A 175 7.79 -1.53 6.46
C ALA A 175 8.99 -2.01 5.66
N GLY A 176 9.57 -1.10 4.89
CA GLY A 176 10.76 -1.32 4.09
C GLY A 176 11.35 0.00 3.65
N ILE A 177 12.17 -0.03 2.60
CA ILE A 177 12.77 1.15 2.02
C ILE A 177 12.47 1.25 0.53
N VAL A 178 12.54 2.44 -0.02
CA VAL A 178 12.58 2.65 -1.47
C VAL A 178 13.84 2.02 -2.03
N SER A 179 13.69 1.00 -2.87
CA SER A 179 14.81 0.28 -3.49
C SER A 179 15.19 0.87 -4.84
N ALA A 180 14.22 1.43 -5.58
CA ALA A 180 14.43 2.15 -6.83
C ALA A 180 13.20 3.01 -7.17
N VAL A 181 13.38 3.99 -8.05
CA VAL A 181 12.31 4.82 -8.63
C VAL A 181 12.39 4.73 -10.16
N GLY A 182 11.31 5.11 -10.85
CA GLY A 182 11.30 5.16 -12.31
C GLY A 182 11.35 3.79 -13.00
N ARG A 183 10.76 2.74 -12.40
CA ARG A 183 10.72 1.41 -13.01
C ARG A 183 9.62 1.34 -14.04
N SER A 184 9.99 1.11 -15.30
CA SER A 184 9.08 0.96 -16.44
C SER A 184 9.22 -0.39 -17.12
N SER A 185 8.20 -0.82 -17.88
CA SER A 185 8.17 -2.09 -18.62
C SER A 185 8.37 -3.32 -17.74
N VAL A 186 7.83 -3.29 -16.50
CA VAL A 186 7.93 -4.38 -15.53
C VAL A 186 6.85 -5.43 -15.81
N ILE A 187 5.61 -5.00 -16.04
CA ILE A 187 4.46 -5.87 -16.28
C ILE A 187 4.18 -5.99 -17.78
N SER A 188 4.10 -4.88 -18.48
CA SER A 188 3.78 -4.84 -19.91
C SER A 188 4.42 -3.64 -20.61
N ARG A 189 4.84 -3.85 -21.87
CA ARG A 189 5.33 -2.72 -22.70
C ARG A 189 4.23 -1.75 -23.14
N ASN A 190 2.97 -2.13 -22.99
CA ASN A 190 1.82 -1.35 -23.41
C ASN A 190 1.16 -0.58 -22.26
N ASN A 191 1.62 -0.74 -21.03
CA ASN A 191 1.10 -0.05 -19.85
C ASN A 191 1.94 1.19 -19.54
N PHE A 192 1.29 2.19 -18.97
CA PHE A 192 1.98 3.35 -18.42
C PHE A 192 2.53 2.96 -17.04
N GLU A 193 3.84 2.77 -16.97
CA GLU A 193 4.53 2.33 -15.77
C GLU A 193 5.62 3.32 -15.38
N ASP A 194 5.56 3.79 -14.16
CA ASP A 194 6.60 4.56 -13.48
C ASP A 194 6.61 4.15 -12.00
N PHE A 195 6.94 2.88 -11.76
CA PHE A 195 6.80 2.27 -10.45
C PHE A 195 7.92 2.65 -9.48
N ILE A 196 7.52 2.81 -8.22
CA ILE A 196 8.42 2.85 -7.08
C ILE A 196 8.64 1.42 -6.61
N GLN A 197 9.88 0.95 -6.66
CA GLN A 197 10.26 -0.35 -6.11
C GLN A 197 10.61 -0.20 -4.63
N HIS A 198 10.09 -1.09 -3.79
CA HIS A 198 10.41 -1.16 -2.36
C HIS A 198 10.51 -2.62 -1.89
N ASP A 199 11.05 -2.83 -0.69
CA ASP A 199 11.20 -4.15 -0.06
C ASP A 199 10.26 -4.37 1.13
N ALA A 200 9.31 -3.45 1.38
CA ALA A 200 8.21 -3.71 2.28
C ALA A 200 7.39 -4.90 1.75
N ALA A 201 7.08 -5.86 2.60
CA ALA A 201 6.38 -7.08 2.19
C ALA A 201 4.97 -6.75 1.65
N ILE A 202 4.69 -7.17 0.42
CA ILE A 202 3.38 -7.08 -0.22
C ILE A 202 2.88 -8.50 -0.49
N ASN A 203 1.61 -8.72 -0.20
CA ASN A 203 0.92 -9.98 -0.49
C ASN A 203 -0.27 -9.69 -1.41
N PRO A 204 -0.81 -10.70 -2.13
CA PRO A 204 -2.00 -10.52 -2.95
C PRO A 204 -3.15 -9.91 -2.14
N GLY A 205 -3.74 -8.81 -2.66
CA GLY A 205 -4.82 -8.05 -2.02
C GLY A 205 -4.38 -6.80 -1.24
N ASN A 206 -3.08 -6.58 -1.08
CA ASN A 206 -2.55 -5.34 -0.49
C ASN A 206 -2.65 -4.18 -1.47
#